data_1e4a3a9ee60d12785b2941e49caa3777
#
_entry.id   1e4a3a9ee60d12785b2941e49caa3777
#
_cell.length_a   1.000
_cell.length_b   1.000
_cell.length_c   1.000
_cell.angle_alpha   90.00
_cell.angle_beta   90.00
_cell.angle_gamma   90.00
#
_symmetry.space_group_name_H-M   'P 1'
#
loop_
_entity.id
_entity.type
_entity.pdbx_description
1 polymer ?
#
loop_
_entity_poly.entity_id
_entity_poly.type
_entity_poly.pdbx_seq_one_letter_code
_entity_poly.pdbx_strand_id
1 'polypeptide(L)'
;MSIVVVGLSHRTSPVEMRERFAFAEARIPEVLEQLRSGGLATEAVILSTCNRVELYIATTSDVSQVTRALKKFLADAHAQPEPDAQHLYSLQEPQSIHHLFKVACGLDSMVLGETEILGQLKKAYDLALQSGHTGARLNKAFQRAFNVAKQIRTETNIQRGSISVASVAVELAEKIFSSLDGHEVMVIGAGDTSEKTARALLSRGAKSIVVANRSIERAETLAKELGGRAVKFDDCVAVSSTAQASRDPECDASPLCC
;
A
#
# COMPACT_ATOMS: atom_id res chain seq x y z
N MET A 1 -27.82 -12.71 3.63
CA MET A 1 -26.74 -11.74 3.95
C MET A 1 -25.53 -12.10 3.10
N SER A 2 -25.12 -11.20 2.23
CA SER A 2 -24.04 -11.40 1.28
C SER A 2 -22.88 -10.45 1.56
N ILE A 3 -21.65 -10.87 1.26
CA ILE A 3 -20.47 -10.00 1.33
C ILE A 3 -20.20 -9.41 -0.04
N VAL A 4 -20.10 -8.08 -0.09
CA VAL A 4 -19.79 -7.29 -1.27
C VAL A 4 -18.48 -6.55 -1.03
N VAL A 5 -17.63 -6.46 -2.05
CA VAL A 5 -16.43 -5.63 -2.06
C VAL A 5 -16.57 -4.59 -3.15
N VAL A 6 -16.38 -3.33 -2.80
CA VAL A 6 -16.25 -2.23 -3.76
C VAL A 6 -14.92 -1.54 -3.51
N GLY A 7 -14.14 -1.31 -4.55
CA GLY A 7 -12.83 -0.71 -4.36
C GLY A 7 -12.09 -0.39 -5.65
N LEU A 8 -10.94 0.21 -5.45
CA LEU A 8 -9.93 0.51 -6.47
C LEU A 8 -8.56 0.03 -5.99
N SER A 9 -7.71 -0.38 -6.92
CA SER A 9 -6.38 -0.89 -6.60
C SER A 9 -5.35 -0.47 -7.65
N HIS A 10 -4.08 -0.75 -7.38
CA HIS A 10 -2.99 -0.53 -8.35
C HIS A 10 -3.22 -1.20 -9.72
N ARG A 11 -4.10 -2.20 -9.79
CA ARG A 11 -4.46 -2.88 -11.05
C ARG A 11 -5.48 -2.12 -11.89
N THR A 12 -6.30 -1.31 -11.24
CA THR A 12 -7.43 -0.63 -11.89
C THR A 12 -7.28 0.88 -11.95
N SER A 13 -6.45 1.46 -11.08
CA SER A 13 -6.40 2.91 -10.89
C SER A 13 -4.96 3.42 -10.73
N PRO A 14 -4.62 4.58 -11.32
CA PRO A 14 -3.34 5.24 -11.10
C PRO A 14 -3.20 5.72 -9.65
N VAL A 15 -1.98 6.05 -9.23
CA VAL A 15 -1.67 6.42 -7.85
C VAL A 15 -2.44 7.67 -7.40
N GLU A 16 -2.54 8.68 -8.24
CA GLU A 16 -3.22 9.95 -7.97
C GLU A 16 -4.70 9.74 -7.64
N MET A 17 -5.33 8.78 -8.31
CA MET A 17 -6.73 8.43 -8.03
C MET A 17 -6.84 7.69 -6.69
N ARG A 18 -5.95 6.72 -6.42
CA ARG A 18 -5.96 6.00 -5.15
C ARG A 18 -5.75 6.93 -3.97
N GLU A 19 -4.85 7.92 -4.09
CA GLU A 19 -4.61 8.93 -3.06
C GLU A 19 -5.84 9.82 -2.80
N ARG A 20 -6.59 10.19 -3.85
CA ARG A 20 -7.83 10.98 -3.70
C ARG A 20 -8.93 10.24 -2.94
N PHE A 21 -8.97 8.92 -3.06
CA PHE A 21 -9.96 8.06 -2.40
C PHE A 21 -9.44 7.37 -1.13
N ALA A 22 -8.21 7.67 -0.70
CA ALA A 22 -7.64 7.10 0.50
C ALA A 22 -8.30 7.66 1.76
N PHE A 23 -8.65 6.78 2.69
CA PHE A 23 -9.14 7.15 4.00
C PHE A 23 -7.99 7.31 4.99
N ALA A 24 -7.91 8.48 5.62
CA ALA A 24 -7.07 8.64 6.80
C ALA A 24 -7.61 7.74 7.93
N GLU A 25 -6.74 7.02 8.60
CA GLU A 25 -7.09 6.05 9.64
C GLU A 25 -8.05 6.63 10.70
N ALA A 26 -7.80 7.87 11.15
CA ALA A 26 -8.62 8.55 12.13
C ALA A 26 -10.08 8.81 11.66
N ARG A 27 -10.34 8.83 10.36
CA ARG A 27 -11.67 9.02 9.79
C ARG A 27 -12.45 7.71 9.61
N ILE A 28 -11.77 6.58 9.58
CA ILE A 28 -12.41 5.27 9.27
C ILE A 28 -13.58 4.95 10.20
N PRO A 29 -13.50 5.12 11.53
CA PRO A 29 -14.62 4.82 12.42
C PRO A 29 -15.89 5.62 12.09
N GLU A 30 -15.75 6.91 11.78
CA GLU A 30 -16.87 7.77 11.38
C GLU A 30 -17.49 7.31 10.05
N VAL A 31 -16.67 6.96 9.07
CA VAL A 31 -17.12 6.48 7.76
C VAL A 31 -17.84 5.12 7.89
N LEU A 32 -17.36 4.24 8.76
CA LEU A 32 -18.03 2.97 9.07
C LEU A 32 -19.40 3.19 9.68
N GLU A 33 -19.53 4.16 10.59
CA GLU A 33 -20.84 4.54 11.17
C GLU A 33 -21.78 5.12 10.11
N GLN A 34 -21.29 5.95 9.19
CA GLN A 34 -22.10 6.48 8.09
C GLN A 34 -22.61 5.36 7.16
N LEU A 35 -21.81 4.33 6.87
CA LEU A 35 -22.24 3.16 6.09
C LEU A 35 -23.37 2.38 6.78
N ARG A 36 -23.34 2.25 8.10
CA ARG A 36 -24.35 1.54 8.88
C ARG A 36 -25.62 2.36 9.05
N SER A 37 -25.50 3.59 9.51
CA SER A 37 -26.64 4.50 9.73
C SER A 37 -27.38 4.84 8.43
N GLY A 38 -26.63 4.90 7.30
CA GLY A 38 -27.21 5.03 5.96
C GLY A 38 -27.87 3.75 5.41
N GLY A 39 -27.87 2.65 6.15
CA GLY A 39 -28.49 1.38 5.76
C GLY A 39 -27.78 0.63 4.63
N LEU A 40 -26.55 1.03 4.28
CA LEU A 40 -25.75 0.41 3.22
C LEU A 40 -25.09 -0.90 3.70
N ALA A 41 -24.78 -0.98 4.98
CA ALA A 41 -24.07 -2.09 5.59
C ALA A 41 -24.69 -2.50 6.93
N THR A 42 -24.76 -3.81 7.18
CA THR A 42 -24.94 -4.35 8.53
C THR A 42 -23.61 -4.55 9.23
N GLU A 43 -22.57 -4.88 8.46
CA GLU A 43 -21.18 -5.00 8.88
C GLU A 43 -20.28 -4.38 7.81
N ALA A 44 -19.20 -3.71 8.23
CA ALA A 44 -18.27 -3.06 7.31
C ALA A 44 -16.83 -3.10 7.81
N VAL A 45 -15.88 -3.25 6.87
CA VAL A 45 -14.44 -3.06 7.07
C VAL A 45 -13.92 -2.21 5.91
N ILE A 46 -13.07 -1.22 6.20
CA ILE A 46 -12.41 -0.38 5.19
C ILE A 46 -10.92 -0.68 5.22
N LEU A 47 -10.39 -1.19 4.10
CA LEU A 47 -8.97 -1.32 3.86
C LEU A 47 -8.50 -0.16 2.99
N SER A 48 -7.67 0.72 3.55
CA SER A 48 -7.07 1.86 2.85
C SER A 48 -5.56 1.81 2.99
N THR A 49 -4.86 1.62 1.85
CA THR A 49 -3.41 1.55 1.75
C THR A 49 -2.94 2.39 0.55
N CYS A 50 -1.62 2.53 0.33
CA CYS A 50 -1.10 3.18 -0.88
C CYS A 50 -1.51 2.47 -2.18
N ASN A 51 -1.79 1.14 -2.12
CA ASN A 51 -2.03 0.32 -3.30
C ASN A 51 -3.49 -0.06 -3.52
N ARG A 52 -4.37 0.14 -2.52
CA ARG A 52 -5.80 -0.15 -2.63
C ARG A 52 -6.65 0.60 -1.62
N VAL A 53 -7.88 0.86 -2.02
CA VAL A 53 -8.96 1.30 -1.14
C VAL A 53 -10.14 0.40 -1.39
N GLU A 54 -10.59 -0.33 -0.36
CA GLU A 54 -11.64 -1.35 -0.48
C GLU A 54 -12.62 -1.26 0.68
N LEU A 55 -13.90 -1.29 0.36
CA LEU A 55 -15.02 -1.42 1.29
C LEU A 55 -15.49 -2.87 1.28
N TYR A 56 -15.33 -3.59 2.37
CA TYR A 56 -15.87 -4.93 2.60
C TYR A 56 -17.15 -4.80 3.40
N ILE A 57 -18.27 -5.13 2.79
CA ILE A 57 -19.60 -4.88 3.33
C ILE A 57 -20.39 -6.18 3.43
N ALA A 58 -21.02 -6.45 4.57
CA ALA A 58 -22.07 -7.45 4.66
C ALA A 58 -23.44 -6.77 4.65
N THR A 59 -24.33 -7.23 3.80
CA THR A 59 -25.67 -6.65 3.61
C THR A 59 -26.75 -7.72 3.44
N THR A 60 -27.98 -7.39 3.85
CA THR A 60 -29.19 -8.17 3.58
C THR A 60 -30.01 -7.61 2.42
N SER A 61 -29.64 -6.41 1.95
CA SER A 61 -30.31 -5.72 0.86
C SER A 61 -29.91 -6.29 -0.50
N ASP A 62 -30.59 -5.86 -1.57
CA ASP A 62 -30.24 -6.22 -2.95
C ASP A 62 -28.81 -5.79 -3.28
N VAL A 63 -27.99 -6.74 -3.74
CA VAL A 63 -26.56 -6.54 -3.97
C VAL A 63 -26.31 -5.48 -5.05
N SER A 64 -27.12 -5.44 -6.09
CA SER A 64 -26.94 -4.48 -7.21
C SER A 64 -27.24 -3.05 -6.76
N GLN A 65 -28.26 -2.87 -5.94
CA GLN A 65 -28.61 -1.57 -5.37
C GLN A 65 -27.53 -1.09 -4.39
N VAL A 66 -27.11 -1.97 -3.48
CA VAL A 66 -26.05 -1.66 -2.51
C VAL A 66 -24.73 -1.34 -3.22
N THR A 67 -24.34 -2.12 -4.22
CA THR A 67 -23.12 -1.85 -4.99
C THR A 67 -23.12 -0.46 -5.63
N ARG A 68 -24.25 -0.06 -6.24
CA ARG A 68 -24.38 1.28 -6.82
C ARG A 68 -24.31 2.36 -5.76
N ALA A 69 -24.99 2.15 -4.64
CA ALA A 69 -24.98 3.10 -3.53
C ALA A 69 -23.59 3.23 -2.88
N LEU A 70 -22.82 2.14 -2.77
CA LEU A 70 -21.44 2.15 -2.25
C LEU A 70 -20.48 2.91 -3.17
N LYS A 71 -20.63 2.79 -4.49
CA LYS A 71 -19.83 3.58 -5.43
C LYS A 71 -20.06 5.07 -5.26
N LYS A 72 -21.33 5.46 -5.19
CA LYS A 72 -21.70 6.84 -4.90
C LYS A 72 -21.21 7.29 -3.52
N PHE A 73 -21.41 6.47 -2.49
CA PHE A 73 -20.93 6.77 -1.13
C PHE A 73 -19.42 7.03 -1.09
N LEU A 74 -18.62 6.22 -1.80
CA LEU A 74 -17.17 6.40 -1.88
C LEU A 74 -16.82 7.77 -2.51
N ALA A 75 -17.52 8.17 -3.55
CA ALA A 75 -17.35 9.47 -4.21
C ALA A 75 -17.74 10.63 -3.27
N ASP A 76 -18.91 10.54 -2.64
CA ASP A 76 -19.44 11.56 -1.74
C ASP A 76 -18.56 11.73 -0.49
N ALA A 77 -18.05 10.63 0.10
CA ALA A 77 -17.17 10.66 1.27
C ALA A 77 -15.85 11.40 1.04
N HIS A 78 -15.44 11.55 -0.22
CA HIS A 78 -14.21 12.26 -0.61
C HIS A 78 -14.50 13.57 -1.35
N ALA A 79 -15.76 13.97 -1.51
CA ALA A 79 -16.17 15.11 -2.33
C ALA A 79 -15.56 15.07 -3.75
N GLN A 80 -15.50 13.88 -4.33
CA GLN A 80 -14.96 13.60 -5.66
C GLN A 80 -16.08 13.12 -6.61
N PRO A 81 -15.93 13.30 -7.92
CA PRO A 81 -16.79 12.62 -8.88
C PRO A 81 -16.64 11.10 -8.76
N GLU A 82 -17.73 10.38 -9.09
CA GLU A 82 -17.67 8.89 -9.12
C GLU A 82 -16.61 8.45 -10.14
N PRO A 83 -15.67 7.56 -9.76
CA PRO A 83 -14.68 7.06 -10.68
C PRO A 83 -15.32 6.27 -11.83
N ASP A 84 -14.73 6.34 -13.01
CA ASP A 84 -15.14 5.54 -14.15
C ASP A 84 -15.19 4.05 -13.81
N ALA A 85 -16.09 3.31 -14.48
CA ALA A 85 -16.32 1.89 -14.24
C ALA A 85 -15.04 1.02 -14.40
N GLN A 86 -14.06 1.48 -15.19
CA GLN A 86 -12.77 0.81 -15.35
C GLN A 86 -11.86 0.91 -14.13
N HIS A 87 -12.05 1.96 -13.31
CA HIS A 87 -11.21 2.22 -12.14
C HIS A 87 -11.77 1.62 -10.84
N LEU A 88 -13.07 1.44 -10.78
CA LEU A 88 -13.78 1.00 -9.58
C LEU A 88 -14.43 -0.37 -9.81
N TYR A 89 -13.86 -1.40 -9.21
CA TYR A 89 -14.43 -2.74 -9.27
C TYR A 89 -15.47 -2.99 -8.17
N SER A 90 -16.33 -3.95 -8.43
CA SER A 90 -17.27 -4.48 -7.45
C SER A 90 -17.34 -6.00 -7.57
N LEU A 91 -17.30 -6.68 -6.43
CA LEU A 91 -17.32 -8.13 -6.33
C LEU A 91 -18.41 -8.54 -5.35
N GLN A 92 -19.14 -9.60 -5.69
CA GLN A 92 -20.13 -10.24 -4.83
C GLN A 92 -19.71 -11.68 -4.54
N GLU A 93 -20.34 -12.33 -3.57
CA GLU A 93 -20.08 -13.75 -3.32
C GLU A 93 -20.37 -14.62 -4.56
N PRO A 94 -19.49 -15.57 -4.86
CA PRO A 94 -18.32 -16.02 -4.10
C PRO A 94 -17.03 -15.23 -4.38
N GLN A 95 -17.00 -14.34 -5.39
CA GLN A 95 -15.81 -13.63 -5.84
C GLN A 95 -15.25 -12.67 -4.78
N SER A 96 -16.10 -12.04 -3.98
CA SER A 96 -15.68 -11.16 -2.88
C SER A 96 -14.88 -11.90 -1.81
N ILE A 97 -15.29 -13.12 -1.46
CA ILE A 97 -14.57 -13.97 -0.52
C ILE A 97 -13.24 -14.43 -1.12
N HIS A 98 -13.25 -14.87 -2.37
CA HIS A 98 -12.04 -15.28 -3.07
C HIS A 98 -11.02 -14.12 -3.15
N HIS A 99 -11.51 -12.90 -3.42
CA HIS A 99 -10.68 -11.70 -3.44
C HIS A 99 -10.07 -11.39 -2.06
N LEU A 100 -10.86 -11.42 -0.98
CA LEU A 100 -10.37 -11.24 0.38
C LEU A 100 -9.22 -12.22 0.70
N PHE A 101 -9.33 -13.48 0.28
CA PHE A 101 -8.30 -14.49 0.49
C PHE A 101 -7.05 -14.20 -0.33
N LYS A 102 -7.20 -13.78 -1.60
CA LYS A 102 -6.07 -13.36 -2.45
C LYS A 102 -5.32 -12.18 -1.83
N VAL A 103 -6.05 -11.17 -1.36
CA VAL A 103 -5.47 -10.01 -0.70
C VAL A 103 -4.72 -10.42 0.57
N ALA A 104 -5.34 -11.21 1.45
CA ALA A 104 -4.72 -11.68 2.69
C ALA A 104 -3.44 -12.48 2.46
N CYS A 105 -3.38 -13.25 1.36
CA CYS A 105 -2.22 -14.05 0.97
C CYS A 105 -1.14 -13.26 0.23
N GLY A 106 -1.36 -11.97 -0.09
CA GLY A 106 -0.46 -11.17 -0.91
C GLY A 106 -0.44 -11.56 -2.39
N LEU A 107 -1.44 -12.34 -2.85
CA LEU A 107 -1.54 -12.78 -4.25
C LEU A 107 -2.06 -11.69 -5.19
N ASP A 108 -2.60 -10.62 -4.63
CA ASP A 108 -3.08 -9.44 -5.36
C ASP A 108 -2.25 -8.18 -5.05
N SER A 109 -1.08 -8.34 -4.44
CA SER A 109 -0.14 -7.25 -4.16
C SER A 109 0.80 -6.98 -5.34
N MET A 110 1.44 -5.80 -5.37
CA MET A 110 2.45 -5.46 -6.38
C MET A 110 3.66 -6.40 -6.32
N VAL A 111 4.07 -6.75 -5.10
CA VAL A 111 5.08 -7.79 -4.85
C VAL A 111 4.35 -9.03 -4.36
N LEU A 112 4.42 -10.09 -5.16
CA LEU A 112 3.70 -11.34 -4.87
C LEU A 112 4.17 -11.96 -3.54
N GLY A 113 3.22 -12.22 -2.65
CA GLY A 113 3.50 -12.86 -1.36
C GLY A 113 4.07 -11.91 -0.29
N GLU A 114 4.08 -10.59 -0.52
CA GLU A 114 4.52 -9.61 0.47
C GLU A 114 3.74 -9.74 1.79
N THR A 115 4.38 -9.39 2.89
CA THR A 115 3.82 -9.61 4.23
C THR A 115 3.04 -8.43 4.79
N GLU A 116 3.26 -7.24 4.26
CA GLU A 116 2.70 -5.99 4.79
C GLU A 116 1.19 -5.93 4.66
N ILE A 117 0.65 -6.40 3.52
CA ILE A 117 -0.80 -6.39 3.28
C ILE A 117 -1.59 -7.18 4.32
N LEU A 118 -1.06 -8.31 4.82
CA LEU A 118 -1.74 -9.05 5.87
C LEU A 118 -1.79 -8.26 7.18
N GLY A 119 -0.71 -7.56 7.52
CA GLY A 119 -0.67 -6.66 8.67
C GLY A 119 -1.67 -5.51 8.53
N GLN A 120 -1.71 -4.87 7.37
CA GLN A 120 -2.66 -3.79 7.05
C GLN A 120 -4.11 -4.28 7.09
N LEU A 121 -4.38 -5.47 6.54
CA LEU A 121 -5.72 -6.06 6.54
C LEU A 121 -6.19 -6.42 7.97
N LYS A 122 -5.29 -6.93 8.81
CA LYS A 122 -5.57 -7.17 10.24
C LYS A 122 -5.88 -5.87 10.96
N LYS A 123 -5.06 -4.83 10.77
CA LYS A 123 -5.28 -3.51 11.37
C LYS A 123 -6.63 -2.91 10.98
N ALA A 124 -6.99 -3.00 9.69
CA ALA A 124 -8.29 -2.53 9.19
C ALA A 124 -9.46 -3.29 9.83
N TYR A 125 -9.34 -4.61 9.94
CA TYR A 125 -10.34 -5.45 10.62
C TYR A 125 -10.44 -5.14 12.11
N ASP A 126 -9.31 -5.03 12.82
CA ASP A 126 -9.28 -4.74 14.26
C ASP A 126 -9.89 -3.36 14.56
N LEU A 127 -9.63 -2.36 13.72
CA LEU A 127 -10.23 -1.03 13.86
C LEU A 127 -11.76 -1.09 13.72
N ALA A 128 -12.26 -1.80 12.72
CA ALA A 128 -13.70 -1.97 12.52
C ALA A 128 -14.36 -2.80 13.66
N LEU A 129 -13.66 -3.82 14.17
CA LEU A 129 -14.11 -4.65 15.29
C LEU A 129 -14.21 -3.81 16.59
N GLN A 130 -13.17 -3.06 16.91
CA GLN A 130 -13.13 -2.21 18.11
C GLN A 130 -14.18 -1.08 18.06
N SER A 131 -14.48 -0.58 16.86
CA SER A 131 -15.52 0.42 16.63
C SER A 131 -16.93 -0.19 16.55
N GLY A 132 -17.10 -1.51 16.71
CA GLY A 132 -18.40 -2.18 16.73
C GLY A 132 -19.08 -2.32 15.36
N HIS A 133 -18.30 -2.24 14.26
CA HIS A 133 -18.83 -2.28 12.89
C HIS A 133 -18.68 -3.63 12.19
N THR A 134 -18.17 -4.65 12.88
CA THR A 134 -18.13 -6.04 12.39
C THR A 134 -19.14 -6.92 13.11
N GLY A 135 -19.47 -8.05 12.53
CA GLY A 135 -20.36 -9.05 13.09
C GLY A 135 -20.02 -10.46 12.59
N ALA A 136 -20.94 -11.39 12.71
CA ALA A 136 -20.68 -12.81 12.47
C ALA A 136 -20.17 -13.12 11.06
N ARG A 137 -20.62 -12.38 10.02
CA ARG A 137 -20.26 -12.63 8.61
C ARG A 137 -18.83 -12.21 8.32
N LEU A 138 -18.49 -10.94 8.57
CA LEU A 138 -17.14 -10.43 8.30
C LEU A 138 -16.14 -11.04 9.27
N ASN A 139 -16.46 -11.22 10.56
CA ASN A 139 -15.58 -11.89 11.51
C ASN A 139 -15.16 -13.27 11.01
N LYS A 140 -16.14 -14.08 10.57
CA LYS A 140 -15.85 -15.43 10.02
C LYS A 140 -15.00 -15.35 8.75
N ALA A 141 -15.30 -14.43 7.83
CA ALA A 141 -14.58 -14.29 6.57
C ALA A 141 -13.12 -13.86 6.80
N PHE A 142 -12.90 -12.81 7.59
CA PHE A 142 -11.58 -12.27 7.87
C PHE A 142 -10.71 -13.24 8.66
N GLN A 143 -11.22 -13.84 9.74
CA GLN A 143 -10.48 -14.84 10.50
C GLN A 143 -10.08 -16.04 9.65
N ARG A 144 -10.99 -16.50 8.77
CA ARG A 144 -10.66 -17.58 7.84
C ARG A 144 -9.58 -17.15 6.85
N ALA A 145 -9.66 -15.94 6.31
CA ALA A 145 -8.64 -15.40 5.40
C ALA A 145 -7.26 -15.31 6.09
N PHE A 146 -7.20 -14.87 7.34
CA PHE A 146 -5.95 -14.83 8.12
C PHE A 146 -5.35 -16.20 8.35
N ASN A 147 -6.19 -17.21 8.67
CA ASN A 147 -5.73 -18.59 8.86
C ASN A 147 -5.21 -19.19 7.55
N VAL A 148 -5.92 -18.99 6.43
CA VAL A 148 -5.48 -19.46 5.11
C VAL A 148 -4.18 -18.77 4.69
N ALA A 149 -4.04 -17.45 4.92
CA ALA A 149 -2.81 -16.73 4.64
C ALA A 149 -1.62 -17.28 5.43
N LYS A 150 -1.82 -17.62 6.71
CA LYS A 150 -0.80 -18.26 7.54
C LYS A 150 -0.43 -19.63 6.98
N GLN A 151 -1.42 -20.45 6.63
CA GLN A 151 -1.22 -21.80 6.09
C GLN A 151 -0.43 -21.77 4.77
N ILE A 152 -0.84 -20.92 3.80
CA ILE A 152 -0.14 -20.75 2.53
C ILE A 152 1.32 -20.36 2.74
N ARG A 153 1.60 -19.45 3.67
CA ARG A 153 2.98 -19.04 4.00
C ARG A 153 3.82 -20.16 4.59
N THR A 154 3.20 -21.05 5.37
CA THR A 154 3.90 -22.18 5.98
C THR A 154 4.10 -23.33 5.01
N GLU A 155 3.11 -23.60 4.15
CA GLU A 155 3.08 -24.80 3.30
C GLU A 155 3.64 -24.56 1.89
N THR A 156 3.89 -23.30 1.51
CA THR A 156 4.39 -22.95 0.18
C THR A 156 5.66 -22.10 0.24
N ASN A 157 6.29 -21.95 -0.91
CA ASN A 157 7.48 -21.11 -1.08
C ASN A 157 7.15 -19.65 -1.43
N ILE A 158 5.92 -19.19 -1.21
CA ILE A 158 5.47 -17.87 -1.62
C ILE A 158 6.28 -16.71 -1.00
N GLN A 159 6.95 -16.99 0.13
CA GLN A 159 7.81 -16.03 0.82
C GLN A 159 9.31 -16.22 0.52
N ARG A 160 9.68 -17.07 -0.44
CA ARG A 160 11.08 -17.22 -0.85
C ARG A 160 11.42 -16.15 -1.89
N GLY A 161 12.51 -15.42 -1.64
CA GLY A 161 12.98 -14.33 -2.50
C GLY A 161 12.62 -12.95 -1.98
N SER A 162 12.58 -11.98 -2.87
CA SER A 162 12.27 -10.59 -2.54
C SER A 162 10.78 -10.40 -2.30
N ILE A 163 10.39 -10.36 -1.04
CA ILE A 163 8.99 -10.31 -0.59
C ILE A 163 8.52 -8.91 -0.17
N SER A 164 9.32 -7.88 -0.42
CA SER A 164 8.98 -6.48 -0.14
C SER A 164 9.45 -5.57 -1.26
N VAL A 165 8.81 -4.41 -1.40
CA VAL A 165 9.24 -3.36 -2.34
C VAL A 165 10.71 -2.98 -2.09
N ALA A 166 11.11 -2.89 -0.83
CA ALA A 166 12.50 -2.63 -0.44
C ALA A 166 13.47 -3.69 -0.99
N SER A 167 13.14 -4.97 -0.83
CA SER A 167 13.99 -6.07 -1.33
C SER A 167 14.08 -6.08 -2.85
N VAL A 168 12.96 -5.83 -3.54
CA VAL A 168 12.94 -5.74 -5.02
C VAL A 168 13.77 -4.58 -5.51
N ALA A 169 13.68 -3.40 -4.86
CA ALA A 169 14.48 -2.23 -5.21
C ALA A 169 15.99 -2.51 -5.06
N VAL A 170 16.39 -3.19 -3.98
CA VAL A 170 17.80 -3.58 -3.76
C VAL A 170 18.28 -4.56 -4.83
N GLU A 171 17.53 -5.63 -5.12
CA GLU A 171 17.90 -6.58 -6.18
C GLU A 171 17.98 -5.92 -7.56
N LEU A 172 17.10 -4.96 -7.85
CA LEU A 172 17.15 -4.20 -9.08
C LEU A 172 18.41 -3.33 -9.14
N ALA A 173 18.72 -2.63 -8.05
CA ALA A 173 19.93 -1.82 -7.96
C ALA A 173 21.19 -2.67 -8.13
N GLU A 174 21.29 -3.83 -7.49
CA GLU A 174 22.42 -4.76 -7.68
C GLU A 174 22.54 -5.27 -9.12
N LYS A 175 21.42 -5.53 -9.81
CA LYS A 175 21.41 -5.93 -11.21
C LYS A 175 21.89 -4.82 -12.15
N ILE A 176 21.57 -3.56 -11.84
CA ILE A 176 21.95 -2.40 -12.67
C ILE A 176 23.41 -2.01 -12.43
N PHE A 177 23.84 -1.97 -11.19
CA PHE A 177 25.14 -1.44 -10.78
C PHE A 177 26.19 -2.52 -10.52
N SER A 178 25.83 -3.81 -10.57
CA SER A 178 26.65 -4.99 -10.25
C SER A 178 27.20 -5.01 -8.81
N SER A 179 27.48 -3.88 -8.21
CA SER A 179 27.83 -3.69 -6.79
C SER A 179 27.29 -2.35 -6.31
N LEU A 180 26.90 -2.27 -5.06
CA LEU A 180 26.51 -1.02 -4.41
C LEU A 180 27.66 -0.35 -3.66
N ASP A 181 28.84 -0.99 -3.63
CA ASP A 181 30.03 -0.47 -2.98
C ASP A 181 30.43 0.89 -3.56
N GLY A 182 30.66 1.85 -2.69
CA GLY A 182 31.06 3.19 -3.09
C GLY A 182 29.93 4.10 -3.60
N HIS A 183 28.73 3.56 -3.82
CA HIS A 183 27.59 4.35 -4.28
C HIS A 183 26.92 5.11 -3.14
N GLU A 184 26.66 6.40 -3.37
CA GLU A 184 25.74 7.18 -2.54
C GLU A 184 24.31 7.01 -3.08
N VAL A 185 23.37 6.75 -2.19
CA VAL A 185 21.96 6.52 -2.56
C VAL A 185 21.10 7.65 -2.05
N MET A 186 20.28 8.25 -2.91
CA MET A 186 19.27 9.21 -2.51
C MET A 186 17.92 8.52 -2.37
N VAL A 187 17.28 8.75 -1.24
CA VAL A 187 15.91 8.27 -0.94
C VAL A 187 14.99 9.48 -0.84
N ILE A 188 13.95 9.48 -1.67
CA ILE A 188 12.94 10.55 -1.71
C ILE A 188 11.71 10.09 -0.95
N GLY A 189 11.43 10.77 0.16
CA GLY A 189 10.42 10.41 1.15
C GLY A 189 11.03 9.84 2.43
N ALA A 190 10.39 10.09 3.57
CA ALA A 190 10.80 9.62 4.89
C ALA A 190 9.67 8.80 5.55
N GLY A 191 9.10 7.85 4.80
CA GLY A 191 8.12 6.89 5.28
C GLY A 191 8.74 5.51 5.52
N ASP A 192 7.95 4.58 6.08
CA ASP A 192 8.37 3.21 6.40
C ASP A 192 9.04 2.46 5.24
N THR A 193 8.49 2.57 4.03
CA THR A 193 9.06 1.91 2.85
C THR A 193 10.42 2.49 2.50
N SER A 194 10.57 3.82 2.55
CA SER A 194 11.83 4.52 2.31
C SER A 194 12.89 4.12 3.33
N GLU A 195 12.54 4.08 4.61
CA GLU A 195 13.44 3.64 5.68
C GLU A 195 13.91 2.19 5.46
N LYS A 196 12.98 1.26 5.24
CA LYS A 196 13.30 -0.15 5.00
C LYS A 196 14.18 -0.33 3.77
N THR A 197 13.91 0.42 2.69
CA THR A 197 14.71 0.38 1.45
C THR A 197 16.13 0.93 1.71
N ALA A 198 16.25 2.06 2.39
CA ALA A 198 17.54 2.65 2.73
C ALA A 198 18.39 1.71 3.60
N ARG A 199 17.80 1.13 4.66
CA ARG A 199 18.48 0.14 5.51
C ARG A 199 18.93 -1.09 4.71
N ALA A 200 18.10 -1.58 3.79
CA ALA A 200 18.43 -2.71 2.95
C ALA A 200 19.59 -2.38 1.98
N LEU A 201 19.61 -1.19 1.36
CA LEU A 201 20.70 -0.75 0.49
C LEU A 201 22.03 -0.59 1.26
N LEU A 202 22.00 0.00 2.46
CA LEU A 202 23.17 0.07 3.32
C LEU A 202 23.71 -1.31 3.71
N SER A 203 22.83 -2.25 4.02
CA SER A 203 23.23 -3.64 4.36
C SER A 203 23.87 -4.40 3.19
N ARG A 204 23.68 -3.91 1.96
CA ARG A 204 24.26 -4.46 0.72
C ARG A 204 25.45 -3.65 0.20
N GLY A 205 26.02 -2.75 1.03
CA GLY A 205 27.29 -2.08 0.75
C GLY A 205 27.15 -0.67 0.20
N ALA A 206 25.96 -0.07 0.14
CA ALA A 206 25.84 1.34 -0.22
C ALA A 206 26.65 2.21 0.77
N LYS A 207 27.44 3.15 0.23
CA LYS A 207 28.40 3.96 1.00
C LYS A 207 27.71 4.92 1.95
N SER A 208 26.66 5.58 1.50
CA SER A 208 25.95 6.60 2.26
C SER A 208 24.52 6.80 1.73
N ILE A 209 23.68 7.37 2.59
CA ILE A 209 22.29 7.70 2.26
C ILE A 209 22.07 9.20 2.33
N VAL A 210 21.39 9.74 1.32
CA VAL A 210 20.82 11.09 1.32
C VAL A 210 19.31 10.95 1.42
N VAL A 211 18.69 11.59 2.38
CA VAL A 211 17.24 11.57 2.56
C VAL A 211 16.67 12.94 2.15
N ALA A 212 15.80 12.95 1.16
CA ALA A 212 15.03 14.12 0.75
C ALA A 212 13.57 13.94 1.14
N ASN A 213 12.94 14.94 1.76
CA ASN A 213 11.53 14.90 2.11
C ASN A 213 10.92 16.30 2.14
N ARG A 214 9.59 16.42 1.95
CA ARG A 214 8.88 17.71 2.07
C ARG A 214 9.00 18.33 3.47
N SER A 215 8.92 17.51 4.53
CA SER A 215 9.27 17.92 5.89
C SER A 215 10.75 17.63 6.10
N ILE A 216 11.53 18.69 6.29
CA ILE A 216 12.98 18.56 6.53
C ILE A 216 13.26 17.87 7.87
N GLU A 217 12.44 18.08 8.88
CA GLU A 217 12.59 17.49 10.21
C GLU A 217 12.51 15.94 10.15
N ARG A 218 11.58 15.41 9.32
CA ARG A 218 11.47 13.96 9.08
C ARG A 218 12.67 13.43 8.32
N ALA A 219 13.17 14.18 7.34
CA ALA A 219 14.38 13.81 6.61
C ALA A 219 15.60 13.75 7.53
N GLU A 220 15.77 14.75 8.41
CA GLU A 220 16.86 14.82 9.38
C GLU A 220 16.80 13.68 10.40
N THR A 221 15.60 13.37 10.90
CA THR A 221 15.41 12.25 11.83
C THR A 221 15.85 10.93 11.18
N LEU A 222 15.33 10.63 10.00
CA LEU A 222 15.66 9.39 9.29
C LEU A 222 17.14 9.35 8.87
N ALA A 223 17.69 10.45 8.35
CA ALA A 223 19.08 10.55 7.96
C ALA A 223 20.02 10.30 9.15
N LYS A 224 19.71 10.86 10.32
CA LYS A 224 20.48 10.64 11.56
C LYS A 224 20.48 9.17 11.98
N GLU A 225 19.33 8.51 11.91
CA GLU A 225 19.20 7.07 12.22
C GLU A 225 20.00 6.18 11.27
N LEU A 226 20.12 6.59 10.01
CA LEU A 226 20.82 5.85 8.96
C LEU A 226 22.31 6.23 8.83
N GLY A 227 22.80 7.21 9.61
CA GLY A 227 24.15 7.72 9.47
C GLY A 227 24.41 8.48 8.15
N GLY A 228 23.34 9.00 7.54
CA GLY A 228 23.35 9.74 6.29
C GLY A 228 23.18 11.24 6.48
N ARG A 229 22.81 11.94 5.40
CA ARG A 229 22.50 13.38 5.41
C ARG A 229 21.11 13.66 4.88
N ALA A 230 20.48 14.73 5.38
CA ALA A 230 19.19 15.21 4.90
C ALA A 230 19.37 16.36 3.92
N VAL A 231 18.43 16.46 2.97
CA VAL A 231 18.31 17.58 2.04
C VAL A 231 16.84 18.00 1.93
N LYS A 232 16.58 19.26 1.61
CA LYS A 232 15.22 19.70 1.29
C LYS A 232 14.76 19.07 -0.02
N PHE A 233 13.47 18.81 -0.11
CA PHE A 233 12.90 18.21 -1.31
C PHE A 233 13.19 19.02 -2.59
N ASP A 234 13.13 20.36 -2.49
CA ASP A 234 13.37 21.26 -3.62
C ASP A 234 14.85 21.26 -4.08
N ASP A 235 15.77 20.87 -3.19
CA ASP A 235 17.20 20.81 -3.47
C ASP A 235 17.65 19.43 -4.02
N CYS A 236 16.78 18.44 -4.05
CA CYS A 236 17.13 17.06 -4.45
C CYS A 236 17.64 16.98 -5.91
N VAL A 237 17.11 17.81 -6.82
CA VAL A 237 17.53 17.85 -8.22
C VAL A 237 18.97 18.38 -8.35
N ALA A 238 19.33 19.40 -7.57
CA ALA A 238 20.69 19.97 -7.56
C ALA A 238 21.70 18.96 -7.02
N VAL A 239 21.33 18.17 -6.01
CA VAL A 239 22.20 17.14 -5.44
C VAL A 239 22.42 15.97 -6.40
N SER A 240 21.40 15.59 -7.18
CA SER A 240 21.53 14.52 -8.17
C SER A 240 22.42 14.92 -9.35
N SER A 241 22.42 16.19 -9.75
CA SER A 241 23.29 16.70 -10.82
C SER A 241 24.76 16.80 -10.42
N THR A 242 25.06 17.11 -9.16
CA THR A 242 26.45 17.13 -8.65
C THR A 242 27.04 15.72 -8.49
N ALA A 243 26.22 14.72 -8.18
CA ALA A 243 26.64 13.31 -8.11
C ALA A 243 26.97 12.73 -9.52
N GLN A 244 26.37 13.24 -10.57
CA GLN A 244 26.72 12.88 -11.97
C GLN A 244 28.01 13.52 -12.46
N ALA A 245 28.36 14.72 -11.99
CA ALA A 245 29.58 15.44 -12.40
C ALA A 245 30.86 14.83 -11.83
N SER A 246 30.79 13.95 -10.86
CA SER A 246 31.93 13.23 -10.25
C SER A 246 32.21 11.85 -10.86
N ARG A 247 31.51 11.46 -11.92
CA ARG A 247 31.78 10.22 -12.68
C ARG A 247 32.75 10.51 -13.80
N ASP A 248 33.79 9.66 -13.94
CA ASP A 248 34.72 9.67 -15.04
C ASP A 248 33.99 9.65 -16.40
N PRO A 249 34.55 10.30 -17.43
CA PRO A 249 33.87 10.51 -18.73
C PRO A 249 33.71 9.29 -19.62
N GLU A 250 33.90 8.07 -19.19
CA GLU A 250 33.84 6.85 -20.01
C GLU A 250 32.59 5.98 -19.82
N CYS A 251 31.56 6.39 -19.12
CA CYS A 251 30.29 5.65 -19.08
C CYS A 251 29.18 6.42 -19.78
N ASP A 252 28.87 5.98 -20.99
CA ASP A 252 27.91 6.53 -21.92
C ASP A 252 26.46 6.47 -21.41
N ALA A 253 25.73 7.48 -21.77
CA ALA A 253 24.42 7.90 -21.34
C ALA A 253 23.31 6.82 -21.39
N SER A 254 22.61 6.62 -20.26
CA SER A 254 21.15 6.43 -20.29
C SER A 254 20.52 6.93 -18.99
N PRO A 255 19.54 7.83 -19.06
CA PRO A 255 18.84 8.37 -17.89
C PRO A 255 17.68 7.43 -17.53
N LEU A 256 17.76 6.80 -16.36
CA LEU A 256 16.61 6.19 -15.69
C LEU A 256 16.48 6.86 -14.32
N CYS A 257 15.65 7.92 -14.29
CA CYS A 257 15.04 8.41 -13.07
C CYS A 257 13.89 7.48 -12.67
N CYS A 258 13.96 6.92 -11.47
CA CYS A 258 12.82 6.43 -10.70
C CYS A 258 12.63 7.30 -9.47
#